data_d6d3d59fede1652983d07f79908911b1
#
_entry.id   d6d3d59fede1652983d07f79908911b1
#
_cell.length_a   1.000
_cell.length_b   1.000
_cell.length_c   1.000
_cell.angle_alpha   90.00
_cell.angle_beta   90.00
_cell.angle_gamma   90.00
#
_symmetry.space_group_name_H-M   'P 1'
#
loop_
_entity.id
_entity.type
_entity.pdbx_description
1 polymer ?
#
loop_
_entity_poly.entity_id
_entity_poly.type
_entity_poly.pdbx_seq_one_letter_code
_entity_poly.pdbx_strand_id
1 'polypeptide(L)'
;EKLPKQVIKTLLTTANNGITDTQYTVRRQFVGTTSSDGSVTFSGGTNETFVSFAQKDYVMSILSAGGGTGTQGQLVSLETTGSMTLGGTGTGEITITDNTVLGSAAKVKLIATILKTSVTQKSKTVNLMKQVKVSTGTSDAYGTRPVDAEISLGRADAFKLVGVYDSQDTSADAVAPTMTISSVVGT
;
A
#
# COMPACT_ATOMS: atom_id res chain seq x y z
N GLU A 1 26.92 6.15 12.31
CA GLU A 1 25.91 7.20 12.11
C GLU A 1 24.70 6.90 12.98
N LYS A 2 24.25 7.87 13.77
CA LYS A 2 23.08 7.70 14.61
C LYS A 2 21.84 7.94 13.76
N LEU A 3 20.87 7.03 13.82
CA LEU A 3 19.56 7.27 13.25
C LEU A 3 18.98 8.56 13.82
N PRO A 4 18.37 9.44 13.01
CA PRO A 4 17.76 10.65 13.50
C PRO A 4 16.69 10.29 14.51
N LYS A 5 16.81 10.80 15.71
CA LYS A 5 15.74 10.70 16.71
C LYS A 5 14.54 11.50 16.20
N GLN A 6 13.37 10.94 16.34
CA GLN A 6 12.16 11.69 16.07
C GLN A 6 12.08 12.86 17.05
N VAL A 7 12.34 14.06 16.55
CA VAL A 7 12.42 15.27 17.37
C VAL A 7 11.04 15.87 17.58
N ILE A 8 10.05 15.53 16.76
CA ILE A 8 8.74 16.16 16.77
C ILE A 8 7.77 15.30 17.58
N LYS A 9 7.58 15.68 18.83
CA LYS A 9 6.48 15.19 19.67
C LYS A 9 5.25 16.07 19.46
N THR A 10 4.74 16.13 18.24
CA THR A 10 3.55 16.93 17.91
C THR A 10 2.25 16.16 18.07
N LEU A 11 2.33 14.87 18.33
CA LEU A 11 1.16 14.03 18.56
C LEU A 11 0.88 14.00 20.06
N LEU A 12 -0.18 14.66 20.50
CA LEU A 12 -0.74 14.45 21.82
C LEU A 12 -1.26 13.02 21.89
N THR A 13 -0.69 12.23 22.77
CA THR A 13 -1.18 10.89 23.04
C THR A 13 -2.12 10.96 24.25
N THR A 14 -3.33 10.50 24.06
CA THR A 14 -4.23 10.29 25.21
C THR A 14 -3.71 9.10 26.01
N ALA A 15 -3.47 9.32 27.28
CA ALA A 15 -3.14 8.37 28.34
C ALA A 15 -2.65 6.98 27.87
N ASN A 16 -1.37 6.72 27.99
CA ASN A 16 -0.70 5.40 27.97
C ASN A 16 -0.86 4.48 26.75
N ASN A 17 -1.79 4.73 25.82
CA ASN A 17 -2.08 3.82 24.72
C ASN A 17 -1.39 4.20 23.39
N GLY A 18 -0.60 5.26 23.35
CA GLY A 18 0.03 5.73 22.12
C GLY A 18 -0.95 6.20 21.03
N ILE A 19 -2.21 6.36 21.38
CA ILE A 19 -3.26 6.87 20.49
C ILE A 19 -3.32 8.39 20.64
N THR A 20 -3.37 9.10 19.53
CA THR A 20 -3.53 10.55 19.52
C THR A 20 -4.94 10.94 19.10
N ASP A 21 -5.42 12.08 19.57
CA ASP A 21 -6.62 12.77 19.10
C ASP A 21 -6.39 13.52 17.78
N THR A 22 -5.16 13.53 17.28
CA THR A 22 -4.83 14.15 16.00
C THR A 22 -5.57 13.46 14.85
N GLN A 23 -6.24 14.29 14.07
CA GLN A 23 -6.94 13.89 12.86
C GLN A 23 -6.23 14.47 11.64
N TYR A 24 -6.19 13.72 10.56
CA TYR A 24 -5.70 14.23 9.29
C TYR A 24 -6.46 13.62 8.11
N THR A 25 -6.48 14.35 7.02
CA THR A 25 -7.06 13.87 5.77
C THR A 25 -5.96 13.43 4.82
N VAL A 26 -6.22 12.36 4.09
CA VAL A 26 -5.31 11.84 3.07
C VAL A 26 -6.11 11.37 1.86
N ARG A 27 -5.58 11.55 0.67
CA ARG A 27 -6.16 10.96 -0.54
C ARG A 27 -5.64 9.54 -0.71
N ARG A 28 -6.57 8.61 -0.91
CA ARG A 28 -6.27 7.20 -1.17
C ARG A 28 -6.91 6.72 -2.44
N GLN A 29 -6.25 5.76 -3.07
CA GLN A 29 -6.74 5.05 -4.23
C GLN A 29 -7.34 3.72 -3.79
N PHE A 30 -8.51 3.42 -4.35
CA PHE A 30 -9.22 2.16 -4.22
C PHE A 30 -9.47 1.59 -5.61
N VAL A 31 -9.43 0.28 -5.73
CA VAL A 31 -9.79 -0.43 -6.97
C VAL A 31 -10.82 -1.48 -6.62
N GLY A 32 -11.86 -1.55 -7.42
CA GLY A 32 -12.94 -2.51 -7.24
C GLY A 32 -13.55 -2.92 -8.57
N THR A 33 -14.38 -3.94 -8.52
CA THR A 33 -15.16 -4.42 -9.68
C THR A 33 -16.63 -4.35 -9.33
N THR A 34 -17.45 -3.86 -10.24
CA THR A 34 -18.89 -3.75 -10.01
C THR A 34 -19.58 -5.11 -10.05
N SER A 35 -20.60 -5.25 -9.21
CA SER A 35 -21.54 -6.36 -9.20
C SER A 35 -22.54 -6.29 -10.38
N SER A 36 -23.44 -7.25 -10.45
CA SER A 36 -24.42 -7.36 -11.55
C SER A 36 -25.36 -6.16 -11.69
N ASP A 37 -25.58 -5.42 -10.62
CA ASP A 37 -26.41 -4.21 -10.56
C ASP A 37 -25.63 -2.91 -10.79
N GLY A 38 -24.35 -3.00 -11.17
CA GLY A 38 -23.49 -1.84 -11.37
C GLY A 38 -23.01 -1.19 -10.09
N SER A 39 -23.09 -1.86 -8.93
CA SER A 39 -22.64 -1.34 -7.65
C SER A 39 -21.22 -1.80 -7.30
N VAL A 40 -20.47 -0.94 -6.63
CA VAL A 40 -19.15 -1.24 -6.07
C VAL A 40 -19.04 -0.58 -4.69
N THR A 41 -18.56 -1.34 -3.71
CA THR A 41 -18.30 -0.85 -2.35
C THR A 41 -16.82 -0.80 -2.08
N PHE A 42 -16.36 0.30 -1.49
CA PHE A 42 -15.00 0.47 -1.03
C PHE A 42 -14.99 0.68 0.47
N SER A 43 -14.13 -0.03 1.17
CA SER A 43 -14.00 0.07 2.63
C SER A 43 -12.70 0.78 3.00
N GLY A 44 -12.78 1.70 3.94
CA GLY A 44 -11.63 2.31 4.60
C GLY A 44 -10.94 1.33 5.54
N GLY A 45 -9.78 1.69 6.04
CA GLY A 45 -9.10 0.96 7.10
C GLY A 45 -9.64 1.32 8.50
N THR A 46 -9.03 0.75 9.52
CA THR A 46 -9.36 1.05 10.91
C THR A 46 -9.22 2.55 11.20
N ASN A 47 -10.23 3.15 11.81
CA ASN A 47 -10.29 4.57 12.13
C ASN A 47 -10.18 5.48 10.89
N GLU A 48 -10.62 5.01 9.75
CA GLU A 48 -10.70 5.76 8.51
C GLU A 48 -12.17 5.91 8.08
N THR A 49 -12.54 7.12 7.74
CA THR A 49 -13.88 7.43 7.23
C THR A 49 -13.77 8.22 5.92
N PHE A 50 -14.64 7.94 4.99
CA PHE A 50 -14.79 8.75 3.78
C PHE A 50 -15.37 10.10 4.17
N VAL A 51 -14.78 11.19 3.71
CA VAL A 51 -15.34 12.52 4.00
C VAL A 51 -16.72 12.69 3.34
N SER A 52 -17.51 13.65 3.82
CA SER A 52 -18.76 14.00 3.15
C SER A 52 -18.50 14.38 1.69
N PHE A 53 -19.43 14.02 0.80
CA PHE A 53 -19.24 14.21 -0.63
C PHE A 53 -19.01 15.68 -0.99
N ALA A 54 -17.93 15.92 -1.68
CA ALA A 54 -17.67 17.14 -2.45
C ALA A 54 -16.85 16.73 -3.69
N GLN A 55 -17.12 17.32 -4.84
CA GLN A 55 -16.47 16.96 -6.11
C GLN A 55 -14.93 16.96 -6.03
N LYS A 56 -14.36 17.89 -5.29
CA LYS A 56 -12.90 17.99 -5.08
C LYS A 56 -12.29 16.80 -4.34
N ASP A 57 -13.10 16.04 -3.60
CA ASP A 57 -12.64 14.97 -2.70
C ASP A 57 -12.77 13.58 -3.32
N TYR A 58 -13.47 13.45 -4.44
CA TYR A 58 -13.74 12.18 -5.09
C TYR A 58 -13.53 12.25 -6.59
N VAL A 59 -12.77 11.30 -7.11
CA VAL A 59 -12.57 11.09 -8.55
C VAL A 59 -12.66 9.61 -8.84
N MET A 60 -13.50 9.21 -9.76
CA MET A 60 -13.59 7.82 -10.21
C MET A 60 -13.31 7.69 -11.71
N SER A 61 -12.59 6.67 -12.10
CA SER A 61 -12.30 6.32 -13.49
C SER A 61 -12.51 4.85 -13.76
N ILE A 62 -12.90 4.53 -14.99
CA ILE A 62 -13.06 3.15 -15.46
C ILE A 62 -11.70 2.62 -15.92
N LEU A 63 -11.24 1.54 -15.30
CA LEU A 63 -10.01 0.84 -15.69
C LEU A 63 -10.26 -0.20 -16.79
N SER A 64 -11.45 -0.84 -16.74
CA SER A 64 -11.91 -1.78 -17.75
C SER A 64 -13.42 -1.65 -17.85
N ALA A 65 -13.93 -1.55 -19.07
CA ALA A 65 -15.36 -1.47 -19.31
C ALA A 65 -16.09 -2.72 -18.83
N GLY A 66 -17.32 -2.53 -18.36
CA GLY A 66 -18.23 -3.59 -17.95
C GLY A 66 -19.42 -3.70 -18.90
N GLY A 67 -20.58 -4.11 -18.35
CA GLY A 67 -21.82 -4.22 -19.10
C GLY A 67 -22.55 -2.88 -19.37
N GLY A 68 -22.06 -1.77 -18.83
CA GLY A 68 -22.64 -0.43 -19.04
C GLY A 68 -22.11 0.27 -20.30
N THR A 69 -22.47 1.54 -20.45
CA THR A 69 -22.07 2.37 -21.60
C THR A 69 -20.70 3.03 -21.43
N GLY A 70 -20.10 2.92 -20.24
CA GLY A 70 -18.82 3.55 -19.92
C GLY A 70 -17.66 2.89 -20.65
N THR A 71 -16.65 3.67 -21.00
CA THR A 71 -15.45 3.22 -21.71
C THR A 71 -14.21 3.28 -20.82
N GLN A 72 -13.21 2.48 -21.16
CA GLN A 72 -11.93 2.50 -20.47
C GLN A 72 -11.29 3.90 -20.49
N GLY A 73 -10.79 4.36 -19.34
CA GLY A 73 -10.18 5.67 -19.16
C GLY A 73 -11.20 6.79 -18.90
N GLN A 74 -12.49 6.55 -19.04
CA GLN A 74 -13.52 7.54 -18.78
C GLN A 74 -13.57 7.89 -17.29
N LEU A 75 -13.74 9.20 -17.01
CA LEU A 75 -14.11 9.67 -15.67
C LEU A 75 -15.61 9.54 -15.48
N VAL A 76 -16.00 9.06 -14.31
CA VAL A 76 -17.41 8.89 -13.93
C VAL A 76 -17.81 10.06 -13.03
N SER A 77 -18.90 10.73 -13.38
CA SER A 77 -19.49 11.73 -12.48
C SER A 77 -20.09 11.06 -11.27
N LEU A 78 -19.69 11.52 -10.10
CA LEU A 78 -20.20 11.01 -8.81
C LEU A 78 -21.31 11.88 -8.23
N GLU A 79 -21.84 12.82 -9.01
CA GLU A 79 -23.03 13.54 -8.62
C GLU A 79 -24.26 12.64 -8.76
N THR A 80 -25.11 12.66 -7.75
CA THR A 80 -26.34 11.87 -7.74
C THR A 80 -27.32 12.43 -8.77
N THR A 81 -27.16 12.03 -10.03
CA THR A 81 -28.01 12.40 -11.15
C THR A 81 -28.36 11.15 -11.97
N GLY A 82 -29.59 11.04 -12.42
CA GLY A 82 -30.03 9.90 -13.21
C GLY A 82 -29.98 8.57 -12.43
N SER A 83 -29.25 7.57 -12.96
CA SER A 83 -29.09 6.25 -12.37
C SER A 83 -27.96 6.16 -11.33
N MET A 84 -27.16 7.22 -11.19
CA MET A 84 -26.07 7.25 -10.23
C MET A 84 -26.57 7.41 -8.80
N THR A 85 -26.14 6.54 -7.91
CA THR A 85 -26.33 6.67 -6.47
C THR A 85 -24.98 6.58 -5.74
N LEU A 86 -24.81 7.43 -4.75
CA LEU A 86 -23.63 7.48 -3.90
C LEU A 86 -24.06 7.42 -2.43
N GLY A 87 -23.71 6.35 -1.75
CA GLY A 87 -24.03 6.13 -0.35
C GLY A 87 -22.79 5.99 0.52
N GLY A 88 -22.94 6.20 1.84
CA GLY A 88 -21.88 5.93 2.81
C GLY A 88 -20.83 7.02 2.98
N THR A 89 -20.98 8.20 2.37
CA THR A 89 -20.09 9.34 2.65
C THR A 89 -20.20 9.76 4.12
N GLY A 90 -19.07 10.04 4.75
CA GLY A 90 -19.01 10.28 6.20
C GLY A 90 -18.90 8.99 7.04
N THR A 91 -18.82 7.83 6.43
CA THR A 91 -18.67 6.53 7.10
C THR A 91 -17.41 5.79 6.67
N GLY A 92 -17.16 4.63 7.26
CA GLY A 92 -16.03 3.77 6.92
C GLY A 92 -16.14 3.06 5.57
N GLU A 93 -17.30 3.10 4.93
CA GLU A 93 -17.55 2.47 3.63
C GLU A 93 -18.27 3.43 2.70
N ILE A 94 -17.98 3.33 1.41
CA ILE A 94 -18.68 4.07 0.38
C ILE A 94 -19.16 3.10 -0.70
N THR A 95 -20.42 3.21 -1.08
CA THR A 95 -21.02 2.41 -2.15
C THR A 95 -21.42 3.33 -3.29
N ILE A 96 -21.01 2.98 -4.49
CA ILE A 96 -21.31 3.69 -5.72
C ILE A 96 -22.06 2.73 -6.62
N THR A 97 -23.24 3.16 -7.09
CA THR A 97 -24.06 2.35 -8.00
C THR A 97 -24.39 3.18 -9.23
N ASP A 98 -24.09 2.65 -10.39
CA ASP A 98 -24.53 3.20 -11.69
C ASP A 98 -24.63 2.05 -12.70
N ASN A 99 -25.83 1.53 -12.84
CA ASN A 99 -26.09 0.43 -13.76
C ASN A 99 -26.02 0.86 -15.25
N THR A 100 -26.15 2.14 -15.53
CA THR A 100 -26.11 2.65 -16.91
C THR A 100 -24.69 2.81 -17.43
N VAL A 101 -23.85 3.50 -16.66
CA VAL A 101 -22.47 3.80 -17.10
C VAL A 101 -21.53 2.66 -16.76
N LEU A 102 -21.62 2.12 -15.56
CA LEU A 102 -20.72 1.05 -15.11
C LEU A 102 -21.21 -0.34 -15.53
N GLY A 103 -22.47 -0.64 -15.26
CA GLY A 103 -23.01 -1.99 -15.47
C GLY A 103 -22.24 -3.05 -14.67
N SER A 104 -22.45 -4.32 -15.03
CA SER A 104 -21.80 -5.45 -14.39
C SER A 104 -20.32 -5.58 -14.78
N ALA A 105 -19.49 -6.04 -13.86
CA ALA A 105 -18.08 -6.40 -14.08
C ALA A 105 -17.17 -5.27 -14.58
N ALA A 106 -17.56 -4.01 -14.44
CA ALA A 106 -16.68 -2.87 -14.71
C ALA A 106 -15.59 -2.79 -13.62
N LYS A 107 -14.33 -2.69 -14.01
CA LYS A 107 -13.23 -2.45 -13.08
C LYS A 107 -13.01 -0.96 -12.96
N VAL A 108 -13.09 -0.43 -11.76
CA VAL A 108 -13.03 1.00 -11.50
C VAL A 108 -11.95 1.35 -10.47
N LYS A 109 -11.45 2.58 -10.58
CA LYS A 109 -10.53 3.19 -9.64
C LYS A 109 -11.20 4.40 -9.02
N LEU A 110 -11.30 4.41 -7.71
CA LEU A 110 -11.74 5.56 -6.92
C LEU A 110 -10.54 6.20 -6.24
N ILE A 111 -10.39 7.51 -6.36
CA ILE A 111 -9.52 8.33 -5.54
C ILE A 111 -10.43 9.13 -4.61
N ALA A 112 -10.31 8.91 -3.31
CA ALA A 112 -11.17 9.54 -2.31
C ALA A 112 -10.35 10.17 -1.19
N THR A 113 -10.86 11.24 -0.61
CA THR A 113 -10.32 11.84 0.60
C THR A 113 -10.86 11.07 1.82
N ILE A 114 -9.95 10.59 2.64
CA ILE A 114 -10.21 9.83 3.87
C ILE A 114 -9.81 10.68 5.07
N LEU A 115 -10.68 10.77 6.06
CA LEU A 115 -10.36 11.27 7.39
C LEU A 115 -9.84 10.11 8.23
N LYS A 116 -8.65 10.26 8.78
CA LYS A 116 -8.07 9.31 9.73
C LYS A 116 -8.05 9.90 11.12
N THR A 117 -8.61 9.14 12.06
CA THR A 117 -8.67 9.48 13.49
C THR A 117 -7.87 8.48 14.30
N SER A 118 -7.68 8.75 15.59
CA SER A 118 -7.01 7.83 16.54
C SER A 118 -5.68 7.30 16.00
N VAL A 119 -4.84 8.20 15.52
CA VAL A 119 -3.55 7.84 14.89
C VAL A 119 -2.60 7.31 15.95
N THR A 120 -2.07 6.11 15.71
CA THR A 120 -1.02 5.53 16.56
C THR A 120 0.36 5.90 16.04
N GLN A 121 1.26 6.21 16.96
CA GLN A 121 2.65 6.49 16.63
C GLN A 121 3.32 5.22 16.06
N LYS A 122 3.93 5.34 14.90
CA LYS A 122 4.80 4.29 14.36
C LYS A 122 6.21 4.47 14.89
N SER A 123 6.75 3.44 15.51
CA SER A 123 8.18 3.37 15.85
C SER A 123 8.94 2.63 14.76
N LYS A 124 10.12 3.14 14.40
CA LYS A 124 11.05 2.39 13.56
C LYS A 124 11.79 1.38 14.44
N THR A 125 11.78 0.13 14.00
CA THR A 125 12.57 -0.95 14.60
C THR A 125 13.81 -1.20 13.74
N VAL A 126 14.98 -1.24 14.34
CA VAL A 126 16.20 -1.66 13.65
C VAL A 126 16.22 -3.19 13.63
N ASN A 127 16.19 -3.76 12.43
CA ASN A 127 16.39 -5.18 12.23
C ASN A 127 17.85 -5.41 11.89
N LEU A 128 18.55 -6.08 12.79
CA LEU A 128 19.95 -6.44 12.61
C LEU A 128 20.08 -7.78 11.88
N MET A 129 21.18 -7.96 11.16
CA MET A 129 21.61 -9.24 10.56
C MET A 129 20.55 -9.88 9.66
N LYS A 130 19.85 -9.09 8.86
CA LYS A 130 18.96 -9.64 7.83
C LYS A 130 19.76 -10.04 6.60
N GLN A 131 19.45 -11.20 6.09
CA GLN A 131 20.07 -11.76 4.89
C GLN A 131 19.11 -11.64 3.70
N VAL A 132 19.66 -11.39 2.54
CA VAL A 132 18.99 -11.50 1.26
C VAL A 132 19.71 -12.59 0.47
N LYS A 133 18.93 -13.55 0.02
CA LYS A 133 19.42 -14.63 -0.83
C LYS A 133 19.22 -14.21 -2.29
N VAL A 134 20.23 -14.42 -3.09
CA VAL A 134 20.18 -14.23 -4.55
C VAL A 134 20.03 -15.61 -5.19
N SER A 135 19.02 -15.75 -6.04
CA SER A 135 18.71 -17.00 -6.72
C SER A 135 19.61 -17.20 -7.95
N THR A 136 19.94 -18.46 -8.25
CA THR A 136 20.66 -18.82 -9.49
C THR A 136 19.73 -18.93 -10.70
N GLY A 137 18.42 -18.86 -10.52
CA GLY A 137 17.43 -19.02 -11.57
C GLY A 137 17.46 -17.86 -12.58
N THR A 138 17.60 -18.19 -13.87
CA THR A 138 17.62 -17.18 -14.96
C THR A 138 16.24 -16.63 -15.28
N SER A 139 15.17 -17.34 -14.89
CA SER A 139 13.76 -16.97 -15.09
C SER A 139 13.16 -16.17 -13.94
N ASP A 140 13.91 -15.96 -12.85
CA ASP A 140 13.44 -15.21 -11.71
C ASP A 140 13.31 -13.72 -12.01
N ALA A 141 12.60 -12.99 -11.15
CA ALA A 141 12.35 -11.57 -11.34
C ALA A 141 13.66 -10.76 -11.36
N TYR A 142 13.70 -9.71 -12.17
CA TYR A 142 14.84 -8.79 -12.20
C TYR A 142 15.12 -8.20 -10.80
N GLY A 143 16.38 -8.13 -10.46
CA GLY A 143 16.85 -7.68 -9.14
C GLY A 143 17.00 -8.81 -8.13
N THR A 144 16.70 -10.06 -8.49
CA THR A 144 16.90 -11.24 -7.63
C THR A 144 17.93 -12.23 -8.18
N ARG A 145 18.48 -11.97 -9.36
CA ARG A 145 19.41 -12.86 -10.06
C ARG A 145 20.83 -12.31 -10.01
N PRO A 146 21.85 -13.15 -9.90
CA PRO A 146 23.27 -12.69 -9.82
C PRO A 146 23.76 -12.03 -11.11
N VAL A 147 23.10 -12.28 -12.24
CA VAL A 147 23.42 -11.67 -13.55
C VAL A 147 22.84 -10.27 -13.73
N ASP A 148 21.97 -9.83 -12.85
CA ASP A 148 21.35 -8.52 -12.94
C ASP A 148 22.36 -7.42 -12.56
N ALA A 149 22.29 -6.27 -13.25
CA ALA A 149 23.13 -5.13 -12.96
C ALA A 149 22.87 -4.54 -11.56
N GLU A 150 21.67 -4.72 -11.06
CA GLU A 150 21.23 -4.25 -9.74
C GLU A 150 20.49 -5.36 -9.00
N ILE A 151 20.83 -5.55 -7.73
CA ILE A 151 20.19 -6.54 -6.88
C ILE A 151 19.34 -5.85 -5.83
N SER A 152 18.06 -6.19 -5.78
CA SER A 152 17.13 -5.67 -4.77
C SER A 152 17.44 -6.27 -3.41
N LEU A 153 17.66 -5.45 -2.41
CA LEU A 153 17.77 -5.89 -1.03
C LEU A 153 16.41 -6.29 -0.42
N GLY A 154 15.31 -6.13 -1.17
CA GLY A 154 13.95 -6.43 -0.71
C GLY A 154 13.50 -5.59 0.48
N ARG A 155 14.23 -4.51 0.79
CA ARG A 155 13.97 -3.63 1.91
C ARG A 155 14.30 -2.20 1.55
N ALA A 156 13.33 -1.32 1.79
CA ALA A 156 13.60 0.10 1.90
C ALA A 156 14.38 0.37 3.21
N ASP A 157 15.08 1.47 3.28
CA ASP A 157 15.83 1.89 4.47
C ASP A 157 16.97 0.93 4.89
N ALA A 158 17.65 0.28 3.96
CA ALA A 158 18.87 -0.45 4.26
C ALA A 158 19.95 0.52 4.74
N PHE A 159 20.32 0.41 6.01
CA PHE A 159 21.26 1.32 6.66
C PHE A 159 22.72 0.96 6.38
N LYS A 160 23.02 -0.34 6.35
CA LYS A 160 24.39 -0.83 6.18
C LYS A 160 24.40 -2.21 5.56
N LEU A 161 25.21 -2.38 4.53
CA LEU A 161 25.63 -3.68 4.02
C LEU A 161 26.83 -4.17 4.84
N VAL A 162 26.70 -5.32 5.49
CA VAL A 162 27.75 -5.88 6.34
C VAL A 162 28.74 -6.72 5.51
N GLY A 163 28.22 -7.47 4.54
CA GLY A 163 29.05 -8.26 3.64
C GLY A 163 28.24 -8.90 2.53
N VAL A 164 28.91 -9.27 1.49
CA VAL A 164 28.40 -10.09 0.39
C VAL A 164 29.24 -11.36 0.35
N TYR A 165 28.58 -12.50 0.31
CA TYR A 165 29.22 -13.81 0.30
C TYR A 165 28.78 -14.56 -0.95
N ASP A 166 29.75 -15.18 -1.60
CA ASP A 166 29.54 -16.06 -2.74
C ASP A 166 29.70 -17.51 -2.27
N SER A 167 28.76 -18.36 -2.63
CA SER A 167 28.85 -19.80 -2.34
C SER A 167 29.85 -20.53 -3.25
N GLN A 168 30.26 -19.89 -4.35
CA GLN A 168 31.08 -20.50 -5.42
C GLN A 168 30.43 -21.77 -6.05
N ASP A 169 29.16 -21.99 -5.79
CA ASP A 169 28.38 -23.08 -6.34
C ASP A 169 27.34 -22.50 -7.31
N THR A 170 27.50 -22.78 -8.60
CA THR A 170 26.59 -22.33 -9.65
C THR A 170 25.44 -23.28 -9.88
N SER A 171 25.41 -24.43 -9.21
CA SER A 171 24.39 -25.47 -9.39
C SER A 171 23.24 -25.36 -8.37
N ALA A 172 23.43 -24.61 -7.31
CA ALA A 172 22.44 -24.44 -6.27
C ALA A 172 22.31 -22.97 -5.83
N ASP A 173 21.15 -22.64 -5.33
CA ASP A 173 20.91 -21.34 -4.70
C ASP A 173 21.82 -21.12 -3.50
N ALA A 174 22.24 -19.87 -3.28
CA ALA A 174 22.99 -19.48 -2.12
C ALA A 174 22.29 -19.86 -0.82
N VAL A 175 23.02 -20.44 0.12
CA VAL A 175 22.55 -20.72 1.48
C VAL A 175 23.11 -19.70 2.47
N ALA A 176 22.45 -19.54 3.60
CA ALA A 176 22.94 -18.66 4.65
C ALA A 176 24.35 -19.09 5.09
N PRO A 177 25.30 -18.16 5.28
CA PRO A 177 26.62 -18.51 5.78
C PRO A 177 26.52 -19.13 7.18
N THR A 178 27.27 -20.19 7.40
CA THR A 178 27.28 -20.92 8.68
C THR A 178 28.19 -20.29 9.73
N MET A 179 28.87 -19.20 9.39
CA MET A 179 29.71 -18.50 10.35
C MET A 179 28.88 -17.84 11.45
N THR A 180 29.18 -18.20 12.69
CA THR A 180 28.66 -17.50 13.86
C THR A 180 29.57 -16.34 14.21
N ILE A 181 28.99 -15.22 14.66
CA ILE A 181 29.74 -14.00 15.03
C ILE A 181 30.80 -14.27 16.10
N SER A 182 30.58 -15.27 16.95
CA SER A 182 31.51 -15.68 17.96
C SER A 182 32.85 -16.22 17.43
N SER A 183 32.94 -16.58 16.15
CA SER A 183 34.17 -17.00 15.49
C SER A 183 34.99 -15.85 14.89
N VAL A 184 34.45 -14.66 14.90
CA VAL A 184 35.08 -13.45 14.30
C VAL A 184 35.66 -12.52 15.38
N VAL A 185 35.28 -12.70 16.63
CA VAL A 185 35.81 -11.95 17.78
C VAL A 185 36.83 -12.87 18.48
N GLY A 186 37.85 -13.23 17.75
CA GLY A 186 38.94 -14.01 18.27
C GLY A 186 40.25 -13.31 18.07
N THR A 187 40.84 -12.92 19.17
CA THR A 187 42.23 -12.50 19.39
C THR A 187 42.62 -11.14 18.85
#